data_8c62f20d83abb5cfceada552cd03b3dc
#
_entry.id   8c62f20d83abb5cfceada552cd03b3dc
#
_cell.length_a   1.000
_cell.length_b   1.000
_cell.length_c   1.000
_cell.angle_alpha   90.00
_cell.angle_beta   90.00
_cell.angle_gamma   90.00
#
_symmetry.space_group_name_H-M   'P 1'
#
loop_
_entity.id
_entity.type
_entity.pdbx_description
1 polymer ?
#
loop_
_entity_poly.entity_id
_entity_poly.type
_entity_poly.pdbx_seq_one_letter_code
_entity_poly.pdbx_strand_id
1 'polypeptide(L)'
;GGLNVHASLRPASRIAVIGSGIAGNGAAWSLCDRHEVVLYEAEALAGGHSATVDIDYDGVTLPVDTGFIVYNELNYPNLVSLFEHLDVPTEASDMSFGVSMRGGAHEWSGQSLAGLFARKRNLVSLRFMGMLRDILRFNATARTDLARGIGASVTLGAYLADRGFRRSFADDYLVPMGAAIWSMPAERMLEFPARALLAFFDNHRLIDRDPPLWRTVSGGSRVYVNRMLNKIVRQGTLRVATPVVRIERGSHGVTVVDASGNRDVFDDVVLACHSDQALALLDTP
;
A
#
# COMPACT_ATOMS: atom_id res chain seq x y z
N GLY A 1 18.25 3.33 -12.67
CA GLY A 1 19.46 2.82 -12.06
C GLY A 1 19.05 1.84 -10.98
N GLY A 2 19.06 0.52 -11.31
CA GLY A 2 18.82 -0.52 -10.32
C GLY A 2 19.89 -0.46 -9.25
N LEU A 3 19.50 -0.35 -8.01
CA LEU A 3 20.39 -0.61 -6.89
C LEU A 3 20.88 -2.06 -7.02
N ASN A 4 22.15 -2.23 -7.31
CA ASN A 4 22.82 -3.53 -7.29
C ASN A 4 22.93 -3.99 -5.81
N VAL A 5 21.85 -4.50 -5.27
CA VAL A 5 21.79 -5.08 -3.92
C VAL A 5 22.63 -6.37 -3.83
N HIS A 6 22.99 -6.93 -4.98
CA HIS A 6 23.75 -8.19 -5.07
C HIS A 6 25.26 -8.08 -4.79
N ALA A 7 25.80 -6.87 -4.63
CA ALA A 7 27.27 -6.72 -4.52
C ALA A 7 27.84 -6.89 -3.10
N SER A 8 27.00 -6.98 -2.06
CA SER A 8 27.47 -6.98 -0.67
C SER A 8 27.24 -8.30 0.12
N LEU A 9 26.39 -9.20 -0.36
CA LEU A 9 26.12 -10.45 0.35
C LEU A 9 27.18 -11.52 0.04
N ARG A 10 27.73 -12.13 1.08
CA ARG A 10 28.66 -13.25 0.94
C ARG A 10 27.95 -14.46 0.35
N PRO A 11 28.64 -15.35 -0.39
CA PRO A 11 28.10 -16.65 -0.75
C PRO A 11 27.64 -17.42 0.51
N ALA A 12 26.44 -17.98 0.49
CA ALA A 12 25.88 -18.79 1.58
C ALA A 12 25.81 -18.11 2.97
N SER A 13 25.48 -16.81 3.00
CA SER A 13 25.22 -16.08 4.27
C SER A 13 24.00 -16.61 5.00
N ARG A 14 23.99 -16.47 6.33
CA ARG A 14 22.82 -16.67 7.19
C ARG A 14 22.11 -15.34 7.37
N ILE A 15 20.86 -15.22 6.91
CA ILE A 15 20.14 -13.95 6.79
C ILE A 15 18.82 -14.02 7.57
N ALA A 16 18.61 -13.05 8.47
CA ALA A 16 17.30 -12.84 9.08
C ALA A 16 16.50 -11.84 8.24
N VAL A 17 15.22 -12.13 8.03
CA VAL A 17 14.23 -11.20 7.46
C VAL A 17 13.17 -10.92 8.51
N ILE A 18 12.96 -9.65 8.85
CA ILE A 18 12.07 -9.23 9.93
C ILE A 18 10.79 -8.64 9.36
N GLY A 19 9.69 -9.35 9.53
CA GLY A 19 8.37 -9.05 8.97
C GLY A 19 8.06 -9.85 7.72
N SER A 20 6.88 -10.45 7.66
CA SER A 20 6.41 -11.30 6.56
C SER A 20 5.35 -10.63 5.67
N GLY A 21 5.30 -9.31 5.64
CA GLY A 21 4.57 -8.58 4.61
C GLY A 21 5.15 -8.85 3.21
N ILE A 22 4.59 -8.23 2.17
CA ILE A 22 5.05 -8.47 0.79
C ILE A 22 6.56 -8.19 0.61
N ALA A 23 7.11 -7.21 1.31
CA ALA A 23 8.53 -6.89 1.26
C ALA A 23 9.39 -8.02 1.84
N GLY A 24 9.04 -8.52 3.03
CA GLY A 24 9.78 -9.61 3.69
C GLY A 24 9.60 -10.94 3.00
N ASN A 25 8.39 -11.28 2.58
CA ASN A 25 8.15 -12.47 1.78
C ASN A 25 8.93 -12.42 0.46
N GLY A 26 8.94 -11.27 -0.23
CA GLY A 26 9.71 -11.08 -1.45
C GLY A 26 11.22 -11.23 -1.24
N ALA A 27 11.75 -10.64 -0.17
CA ALA A 27 13.16 -10.78 0.19
C ALA A 27 13.52 -12.23 0.53
N ALA A 28 12.77 -12.87 1.44
CA ALA A 28 13.02 -14.25 1.84
C ALA A 28 12.93 -15.22 0.64
N TRP A 29 11.88 -15.08 -0.19
CA TRP A 29 11.67 -15.87 -1.38
C TRP A 29 12.80 -15.74 -2.40
N SER A 30 13.37 -14.54 -2.56
CA SER A 30 14.47 -14.28 -3.49
C SER A 30 15.82 -14.77 -2.96
N LEU A 31 16.01 -14.77 -1.64
CA LEU A 31 17.29 -15.08 -1.01
C LEU A 31 17.44 -16.57 -0.67
N CYS A 32 16.36 -17.30 -0.40
CA CYS A 32 16.43 -18.67 0.10
C CYS A 32 17.03 -19.70 -0.87
N ASP A 33 17.20 -19.36 -2.16
CA ASP A 33 17.91 -20.24 -3.11
C ASP A 33 19.44 -20.28 -2.87
N ARG A 34 20.01 -19.26 -2.23
CA ARG A 34 21.47 -19.08 -2.12
C ARG A 34 21.96 -18.90 -0.68
N HIS A 35 21.04 -18.60 0.23
CA HIS A 35 21.34 -18.22 1.60
C HIS A 35 20.47 -19.02 2.59
N GLU A 36 20.96 -19.22 3.80
CA GLU A 36 20.15 -19.71 4.91
C GLU A 36 19.27 -18.56 5.42
N VAL A 37 17.97 -18.58 5.10
CA VAL A 37 17.05 -17.52 5.44
C VAL A 37 16.17 -17.92 6.61
N VAL A 38 16.05 -17.04 7.61
CA VAL A 38 15.06 -17.14 8.69
C VAL A 38 14.14 -15.93 8.60
N LEU A 39 12.86 -16.18 8.29
CA LEU A 39 11.82 -15.17 8.21
C LEU A 39 11.06 -15.13 9.55
N TYR A 40 11.08 -13.96 10.21
CA TYR A 40 10.37 -13.70 11.46
C TYR A 40 9.08 -12.95 11.21
N GLU A 41 8.01 -13.39 11.86
CA GLU A 41 6.70 -12.74 11.85
C GLU A 41 6.19 -12.61 13.28
N ALA A 42 5.75 -11.42 13.64
CA ALA A 42 5.22 -11.14 14.98
C ALA A 42 3.84 -11.78 15.20
N GLU A 43 3.02 -11.80 14.14
CA GLU A 43 1.67 -12.34 14.17
C GLU A 43 1.65 -13.86 13.97
N ALA A 44 0.52 -14.47 14.29
CA ALA A 44 0.31 -15.91 14.08
C ALA A 44 0.19 -16.29 12.58
N LEU A 45 -0.16 -15.34 11.74
CA LEU A 45 -0.31 -15.51 10.30
C LEU A 45 0.67 -14.62 9.54
N ALA A 46 1.39 -15.21 8.59
CA ALA A 46 2.28 -14.47 7.69
C ALA A 46 1.48 -13.81 6.55
N GLY A 47 1.97 -12.68 6.05
CA GLY A 47 1.38 -11.97 4.91
C GLY A 47 1.24 -10.46 5.10
N GLY A 48 1.19 -9.99 6.34
CA GLY A 48 1.01 -8.56 6.64
C GLY A 48 -0.29 -8.02 6.03
N HIS A 49 -0.22 -6.94 5.26
CA HIS A 49 -1.39 -6.37 4.56
C HIS A 49 -1.90 -7.22 3.39
N SER A 50 -1.20 -8.26 3.00
CA SER A 50 -1.71 -9.29 2.08
C SER A 50 -2.55 -10.31 2.86
N ALA A 51 -3.67 -9.84 3.37
CA ALA A 51 -4.55 -10.57 4.29
C ALA A 51 -5.92 -10.82 3.67
N THR A 52 -6.30 -12.09 3.60
CA THR A 52 -7.59 -12.54 3.08
C THR A 52 -8.36 -13.24 4.21
N VAL A 53 -9.60 -12.85 4.42
CA VAL A 53 -10.54 -13.51 5.33
C VAL A 53 -11.67 -14.17 4.54
N ASP A 54 -12.12 -15.31 5.01
CA ASP A 54 -13.30 -15.95 4.45
C ASP A 54 -14.54 -15.45 5.18
N ILE A 55 -15.52 -14.98 4.41
CA ILE A 55 -16.84 -14.61 4.92
C ILE A 55 -17.90 -15.55 4.36
N ASP A 56 -18.89 -15.90 5.17
CA ASP A 56 -20.11 -16.53 4.69
C ASP A 56 -21.10 -15.46 4.26
N TYR A 57 -21.52 -15.54 2.99
CA TYR A 57 -22.55 -14.67 2.46
C TYR A 57 -23.61 -15.53 1.80
N ASP A 58 -24.77 -15.63 2.46
CA ASP A 58 -25.89 -16.46 2.02
C ASP A 58 -25.54 -17.92 1.75
N GLY A 59 -24.67 -18.53 2.60
CA GLY A 59 -24.23 -19.91 2.47
C GLY A 59 -23.12 -20.14 1.44
N VAL A 60 -22.56 -19.06 0.87
CA VAL A 60 -21.40 -19.10 -0.01
C VAL A 60 -20.20 -18.51 0.70
N THR A 61 -19.12 -19.27 0.82
CA THR A 61 -17.85 -18.75 1.38
C THR A 61 -17.13 -17.93 0.32
N LEU A 62 -16.87 -16.66 0.65
CA LEU A 62 -16.18 -15.71 -0.22
C LEU A 62 -14.86 -15.27 0.41
N PRO A 63 -13.73 -15.34 -0.32
CA PRO A 63 -12.47 -14.76 0.12
C PRO A 63 -12.50 -13.25 -0.07
N VAL A 64 -12.24 -12.51 1.00
CA VAL A 64 -12.24 -11.04 1.01
C VAL A 64 -10.88 -10.54 1.49
N ASP A 65 -10.22 -9.76 0.65
CA ASP A 65 -8.99 -9.06 1.03
C ASP A 65 -9.31 -7.87 1.92
N THR A 66 -8.60 -7.76 3.04
CA THR A 66 -8.80 -6.72 4.05
C THR A 66 -7.71 -5.64 4.04
N GLY A 67 -6.66 -5.83 3.24
CA GLY A 67 -5.55 -4.90 3.11
C GLY A 67 -5.31 -4.53 1.64
N PHE A 68 -4.31 -5.15 1.02
CA PHE A 68 -4.00 -4.92 -0.40
C PHE A 68 -4.99 -5.66 -1.30
N ILE A 69 -5.76 -4.94 -2.11
CA ILE A 69 -6.89 -5.48 -2.86
C ILE A 69 -6.65 -5.44 -4.37
N VAL A 70 -6.21 -4.30 -4.91
CA VAL A 70 -6.11 -4.04 -6.34
C VAL A 70 -4.74 -3.53 -6.75
N TYR A 71 -4.34 -3.83 -7.98
CA TYR A 71 -3.13 -3.32 -8.60
C TYR A 71 -3.38 -3.05 -10.09
N ASN A 72 -2.45 -2.37 -10.75
CA ASN A 72 -2.44 -2.24 -12.21
C ASN A 72 -1.04 -2.53 -12.75
N GLU A 73 -0.98 -2.98 -14.00
CA GLU A 73 0.27 -3.46 -14.60
C GLU A 73 1.29 -2.33 -14.82
N LEU A 74 0.83 -1.09 -14.96
CA LEU A 74 1.71 0.06 -15.23
C LEU A 74 2.49 0.51 -14.01
N ASN A 75 1.84 0.52 -12.83
CA ASN A 75 2.45 0.99 -11.60
C ASN A 75 3.18 -0.09 -10.81
N TYR A 76 2.88 -1.37 -11.09
CA TYR A 76 3.36 -2.51 -10.32
C TYR A 76 4.13 -3.55 -11.17
N PRO A 77 5.12 -3.14 -12.02
CA PRO A 77 5.76 -4.07 -12.95
C PRO A 77 6.48 -5.24 -12.25
N ASN A 78 7.08 -4.99 -11.08
CA ASN A 78 7.73 -6.06 -10.31
C ASN A 78 6.74 -7.05 -9.70
N LEU A 79 5.56 -6.56 -9.27
CA LEU A 79 4.50 -7.42 -8.75
C LEU A 79 3.90 -8.27 -9.87
N VAL A 80 3.69 -7.68 -11.05
CA VAL A 80 3.23 -8.41 -12.25
C VAL A 80 4.20 -9.54 -12.58
N SER A 81 5.49 -9.23 -12.68
CA SER A 81 6.52 -10.25 -12.94
C SER A 81 6.56 -11.34 -11.87
N LEU A 82 6.39 -10.98 -10.60
CA LEU A 82 6.29 -11.96 -9.51
C LEU A 82 5.05 -12.85 -9.67
N PHE A 83 3.91 -12.30 -10.01
CA PHE A 83 2.66 -13.04 -10.20
C PHE A 83 2.75 -13.99 -11.39
N GLU A 84 3.36 -13.56 -12.50
CA GLU A 84 3.65 -14.42 -13.65
C GLU A 84 4.57 -15.57 -13.26
N HIS A 85 5.66 -15.29 -12.54
CA HIS A 85 6.60 -16.31 -12.10
C HIS A 85 5.98 -17.31 -11.13
N LEU A 86 5.09 -16.85 -10.26
CA LEU A 86 4.37 -17.69 -9.31
C LEU A 86 3.09 -18.31 -9.90
N ASP A 87 2.75 -18.03 -11.16
CA ASP A 87 1.49 -18.45 -11.82
C ASP A 87 0.23 -18.06 -11.03
N VAL A 88 0.20 -16.82 -10.47
CA VAL A 88 -0.91 -16.31 -9.66
C VAL A 88 -2.09 -15.96 -10.55
N PRO A 89 -3.29 -16.54 -10.33
CA PRO A 89 -4.48 -16.19 -11.11
C PRO A 89 -4.95 -14.78 -10.72
N THR A 90 -5.25 -13.98 -11.73
CA THR A 90 -5.74 -12.61 -11.55
C THR A 90 -6.89 -12.32 -12.49
N GLU A 91 -7.77 -11.40 -12.10
CA GLU A 91 -8.93 -10.99 -12.86
C GLU A 91 -9.07 -9.48 -12.92
N ALA A 92 -9.83 -8.97 -13.91
CA ALA A 92 -10.15 -7.56 -14.00
C ALA A 92 -11.00 -7.14 -12.81
N SER A 93 -10.73 -5.95 -12.28
CA SER A 93 -11.46 -5.37 -11.15
C SER A 93 -11.89 -3.95 -11.47
N ASP A 94 -13.06 -3.57 -10.97
CA ASP A 94 -13.54 -2.19 -11.03
C ASP A 94 -13.09 -1.45 -9.77
N MET A 95 -12.12 -0.54 -9.92
CA MET A 95 -11.81 0.39 -8.85
C MET A 95 -12.68 1.63 -8.98
N SER A 96 -13.69 1.74 -8.14
CA SER A 96 -14.57 2.89 -8.06
C SER A 96 -14.45 3.60 -6.71
N PHE A 97 -14.75 4.88 -6.71
CA PHE A 97 -14.80 5.70 -5.51
C PHE A 97 -16.21 6.25 -5.33
N GLY A 98 -16.79 6.01 -4.18
CA GLY A 98 -18.10 6.51 -3.79
C GLY A 98 -18.04 7.23 -2.46
N VAL A 99 -18.87 8.22 -2.30
CA VAL A 99 -18.99 9.02 -1.07
C VAL A 99 -20.42 9.00 -0.57
N SER A 100 -20.59 8.64 0.70
CA SER A 100 -21.85 8.79 1.43
C SER A 100 -21.58 9.53 2.73
N MET A 101 -22.16 10.69 2.90
CA MET A 101 -21.98 11.55 4.06
C MET A 101 -23.30 12.08 4.61
N ARG A 102 -23.28 12.51 5.88
CA ARG A 102 -24.42 13.15 6.55
C ARG A 102 -25.68 12.26 6.52
N GLY A 103 -25.51 10.97 6.85
CA GLY A 103 -26.60 9.99 6.85
C GLY A 103 -27.26 9.82 5.48
N GLY A 104 -26.45 9.81 4.39
CA GLY A 104 -26.91 9.67 3.03
C GLY A 104 -27.44 10.98 2.40
N ALA A 105 -27.35 12.13 3.08
CA ALA A 105 -27.78 13.41 2.52
C ALA A 105 -26.91 13.89 1.36
N HIS A 106 -25.66 13.42 1.28
CA HIS A 106 -24.72 13.69 0.20
C HIS A 106 -24.10 12.39 -0.27
N GLU A 107 -24.53 11.92 -1.44
CA GLU A 107 -24.08 10.65 -2.03
C GLU A 107 -23.80 10.82 -3.51
N TRP A 108 -22.69 10.23 -3.94
CA TRP A 108 -22.30 10.12 -5.34
C TRP A 108 -21.25 9.03 -5.53
N SER A 109 -21.14 8.53 -6.76
CA SER A 109 -20.08 7.60 -7.17
C SER A 109 -19.44 8.08 -8.48
N GLY A 110 -18.12 7.97 -8.58
CA GLY A 110 -17.36 8.33 -9.77
C GLY A 110 -17.40 7.30 -10.90
N GLN A 111 -18.03 6.16 -10.69
CA GLN A 111 -18.01 5.04 -11.64
C GLN A 111 -18.77 5.34 -12.96
N SER A 112 -19.79 6.16 -12.92
CA SER A 112 -20.62 6.49 -14.09
C SER A 112 -21.35 7.83 -13.92
N LEU A 113 -21.87 8.38 -15.00
CA LEU A 113 -22.76 9.55 -14.93
C LEU A 113 -24.01 9.25 -14.08
N ALA A 114 -24.54 8.03 -14.16
CA ALA A 114 -25.65 7.63 -13.29
C ALA A 114 -25.24 7.63 -11.81
N GLY A 115 -24.04 7.19 -11.47
CA GLY A 115 -23.49 7.23 -10.12
C GLY A 115 -23.27 8.67 -9.62
N LEU A 116 -22.74 9.56 -10.45
CA LEU A 116 -22.59 10.99 -10.10
C LEU A 116 -23.92 11.63 -9.77
N PHE A 117 -24.99 11.30 -10.51
CA PHE A 117 -26.32 11.85 -10.35
C PHE A 117 -27.31 10.86 -9.73
N ALA A 118 -26.82 9.85 -8.99
CA ALA A 118 -27.65 8.88 -8.26
C ALA A 118 -28.74 9.57 -7.41
N ARG A 119 -28.40 10.72 -6.83
CA ARG A 119 -29.41 11.65 -6.26
C ARG A 119 -29.77 12.72 -7.28
N LYS A 120 -31.02 12.73 -7.74
CA LYS A 120 -31.55 13.72 -8.71
C LYS A 120 -31.31 15.17 -8.29
N ARG A 121 -31.32 15.47 -6.97
CA ARG A 121 -30.99 16.80 -6.45
C ARG A 121 -29.57 17.27 -6.75
N ASN A 122 -28.63 16.37 -7.03
CA ASN A 122 -27.26 16.73 -7.41
C ASN A 122 -27.24 17.51 -8.74
N LEU A 123 -28.18 17.24 -9.65
CA LEU A 123 -28.33 17.96 -10.94
C LEU A 123 -28.57 19.47 -10.79
N VAL A 124 -29.23 19.88 -9.69
CA VAL A 124 -29.58 21.30 -9.43
C VAL A 124 -28.76 21.88 -8.27
N SER A 125 -27.82 21.15 -7.71
CA SER A 125 -27.00 21.60 -6.60
C SER A 125 -25.79 22.40 -7.09
N LEU A 126 -25.77 23.70 -6.82
CA LEU A 126 -24.64 24.59 -7.12
C LEU A 126 -23.36 24.11 -6.40
N ARG A 127 -23.50 23.57 -5.18
CA ARG A 127 -22.39 22.99 -4.43
C ARG A 127 -21.78 21.79 -5.16
N PHE A 128 -22.62 20.86 -5.64
CA PHE A 128 -22.18 19.67 -6.37
C PHE A 128 -21.58 20.02 -7.73
N MET A 129 -22.22 20.89 -8.50
CA MET A 129 -21.69 21.36 -9.79
C MET A 129 -20.36 22.11 -9.64
N GLY A 130 -20.23 22.90 -8.56
CA GLY A 130 -18.95 23.54 -8.20
C GLY A 130 -17.85 22.55 -7.89
N MET A 131 -18.16 21.47 -7.17
CA MET A 131 -17.23 20.37 -6.90
C MET A 131 -16.77 19.70 -8.21
N LEU A 132 -17.69 19.32 -9.09
CA LEU A 132 -17.35 18.69 -10.38
C LEU A 132 -16.45 19.58 -11.24
N ARG A 133 -16.77 20.89 -11.33
CA ARG A 133 -15.91 21.84 -12.03
C ARG A 133 -14.50 21.88 -11.47
N ASP A 134 -14.37 21.87 -10.15
CA ASP A 134 -13.07 21.92 -9.49
C ASP A 134 -12.31 20.60 -9.60
N ILE A 135 -12.97 19.44 -9.67
CA ILE A 135 -12.34 18.15 -10.04
C ILE A 135 -11.70 18.25 -11.43
N LEU A 136 -12.46 18.72 -12.44
CA LEU A 136 -11.93 18.86 -13.79
C LEU A 136 -10.76 19.84 -13.86
N ARG A 137 -10.85 20.96 -13.13
CA ARG A 137 -9.76 21.94 -13.03
C ARG A 137 -8.53 21.36 -12.35
N PHE A 138 -8.70 20.64 -11.25
CA PHE A 138 -7.62 19.98 -10.54
C PHE A 138 -6.90 18.97 -11.45
N ASN A 139 -7.64 18.10 -12.12
CA ASN A 139 -7.08 17.12 -13.04
C ASN A 139 -6.30 17.77 -14.20
N ALA A 140 -6.78 18.91 -14.70
CA ALA A 140 -6.12 19.65 -15.77
C ALA A 140 -4.84 20.38 -15.33
N THR A 141 -4.72 20.80 -14.07
CA THR A 141 -3.64 21.67 -13.59
C THR A 141 -2.63 20.96 -12.70
N ALA A 142 -2.98 19.85 -12.06
CA ALA A 142 -2.15 19.19 -11.06
C ALA A 142 -0.72 18.85 -11.57
N ARG A 143 -0.59 18.31 -12.77
CA ARG A 143 0.73 18.02 -13.39
C ARG A 143 1.56 19.27 -13.63
N THR A 144 0.93 20.33 -14.13
CA THR A 144 1.61 21.60 -14.37
C THR A 144 2.09 22.22 -13.07
N ASP A 145 1.28 22.14 -12.02
CA ASP A 145 1.61 22.66 -10.71
C ASP A 145 2.75 21.86 -10.06
N LEU A 146 2.71 20.54 -10.22
CA LEU A 146 3.79 19.64 -9.76
C LEU A 146 5.11 19.95 -10.50
N ALA A 147 5.06 20.12 -11.82
CA ALA A 147 6.23 20.45 -12.65
C ALA A 147 6.82 21.83 -12.36
N ARG A 148 5.99 22.83 -12.03
CA ARG A 148 6.43 24.17 -11.58
C ARG A 148 7.11 24.15 -10.23
N GLY A 149 6.93 23.09 -9.47
CA GLY A 149 7.49 22.91 -8.14
C GLY A 149 6.56 23.44 -7.05
N ILE A 150 6.17 22.53 -6.16
CA ILE A 150 5.44 22.83 -4.94
C ILE A 150 6.43 22.67 -3.79
N GLY A 151 6.55 23.68 -2.92
CA GLY A 151 7.43 23.60 -1.76
C GLY A 151 7.12 22.38 -0.88
N ALA A 152 8.14 21.74 -0.34
CA ALA A 152 7.99 20.53 0.46
C ALA A 152 7.11 20.73 1.72
N SER A 153 7.09 21.95 2.25
CA SER A 153 6.31 22.34 3.44
C SER A 153 4.89 22.82 3.13
N VAL A 154 4.50 22.92 1.84
CA VAL A 154 3.15 23.39 1.47
C VAL A 154 2.14 22.30 1.79
N THR A 155 1.21 22.60 2.67
CA THR A 155 0.10 21.69 3.02
C THR A 155 -0.97 21.67 1.94
N LEU A 156 -1.77 20.61 1.89
CA LEU A 156 -2.89 20.50 0.97
C LEU A 156 -3.88 21.66 1.14
N GLY A 157 -4.19 22.02 2.39
CA GLY A 157 -5.08 23.15 2.68
C GLY A 157 -4.56 24.47 2.13
N ALA A 158 -3.26 24.75 2.30
CA ALA A 158 -2.63 25.96 1.79
C ALA A 158 -2.63 25.98 0.24
N TYR A 159 -2.32 24.85 -0.41
CA TYR A 159 -2.36 24.72 -1.87
C TYR A 159 -3.76 24.96 -2.43
N LEU A 160 -4.79 24.35 -1.81
CA LEU A 160 -6.17 24.52 -2.27
C LEU A 160 -6.67 25.96 -2.12
N ALA A 161 -6.28 26.64 -1.03
CA ALA A 161 -6.60 28.04 -0.79
C ALA A 161 -5.92 28.97 -1.81
N ASP A 162 -4.61 28.81 -2.02
CA ASP A 162 -3.82 29.58 -2.99
C ASP A 162 -4.39 29.47 -4.40
N ARG A 163 -4.78 28.25 -4.80
CA ARG A 163 -5.38 27.98 -6.11
C ARG A 163 -6.87 28.33 -6.20
N GLY A 164 -7.49 28.79 -5.11
CA GLY A 164 -8.90 29.18 -5.07
C GLY A 164 -9.85 28.02 -5.36
N PHE A 165 -9.55 26.82 -4.87
CA PHE A 165 -10.49 25.70 -4.92
C PHE A 165 -11.60 25.86 -3.90
N ARG A 166 -12.82 25.44 -4.27
CA ARG A 166 -13.98 25.54 -3.40
C ARG A 166 -13.90 24.54 -2.24
N ARG A 167 -14.51 24.91 -1.12
CA ARG A 167 -14.68 23.99 0.01
C ARG A 167 -15.41 22.70 -0.39
N SER A 168 -16.39 22.78 -1.31
CA SER A 168 -17.08 21.58 -1.78
C SER A 168 -16.15 20.58 -2.47
N PHE A 169 -15.13 21.05 -3.18
CA PHE A 169 -14.12 20.18 -3.76
C PHE A 169 -13.25 19.51 -2.69
N ALA A 170 -12.81 20.27 -1.70
CA ALA A 170 -12.03 19.74 -0.58
C ALA A 170 -12.85 18.74 0.26
N ASP A 171 -13.99 19.21 0.79
CA ASP A 171 -14.75 18.48 1.81
C ASP A 171 -15.54 17.28 1.26
N ASP A 172 -16.05 17.38 0.02
CA ASP A 172 -16.96 16.39 -0.53
C ASP A 172 -16.27 15.42 -1.53
N TYR A 173 -15.00 15.68 -1.91
CA TYR A 173 -14.25 14.86 -2.86
C TYR A 173 -12.82 14.55 -2.37
N LEU A 174 -11.94 15.57 -2.30
CA LEU A 174 -10.49 15.32 -2.18
C LEU A 174 -10.09 14.80 -0.81
N VAL A 175 -10.64 15.36 0.26
CA VAL A 175 -10.37 14.92 1.64
C VAL A 175 -10.90 13.52 1.89
N PRO A 176 -12.16 13.16 1.55
CA PRO A 176 -12.63 11.78 1.69
C PRO A 176 -11.84 10.78 0.87
N MET A 177 -11.46 11.13 -0.36
CA MET A 177 -10.67 10.26 -1.23
C MET A 177 -9.26 10.06 -0.67
N GLY A 178 -8.59 11.13 -0.26
CA GLY A 178 -7.27 11.04 0.36
C GLY A 178 -7.30 10.27 1.69
N ALA A 179 -8.29 10.51 2.53
CA ALA A 179 -8.47 9.78 3.78
C ALA A 179 -8.63 8.27 3.55
N ALA A 180 -9.41 7.87 2.53
CA ALA A 180 -9.57 6.47 2.16
C ALA A 180 -8.27 5.85 1.63
N ILE A 181 -7.53 6.56 0.78
CA ILE A 181 -6.27 6.06 0.19
C ILE A 181 -5.19 5.84 1.26
N TRP A 182 -5.03 6.80 2.19
CA TRP A 182 -3.98 6.74 3.21
C TRP A 182 -4.44 6.20 4.57
N SER A 183 -5.69 5.75 4.69
CA SER A 183 -6.28 5.32 5.98
C SER A 183 -6.04 6.34 7.09
N MET A 184 -6.16 7.62 6.74
CA MET A 184 -5.87 8.77 7.61
C MET A 184 -7.17 9.45 8.02
N PRO A 185 -7.27 9.98 9.26
CA PRO A 185 -8.41 10.82 9.66
C PRO A 185 -8.59 12.02 8.73
N ALA A 186 -9.83 12.26 8.29
CA ALA A 186 -10.16 13.33 7.35
C ALA A 186 -9.71 14.72 7.83
N GLU A 187 -9.75 14.95 9.14
CA GLU A 187 -9.34 16.21 9.79
C GLU A 187 -7.87 16.54 9.56
N ARG A 188 -7.04 15.51 9.42
CA ARG A 188 -5.58 15.67 9.19
C ARG A 188 -5.21 15.76 7.72
N MET A 189 -6.14 15.46 6.81
CA MET A 189 -5.86 15.41 5.37
C MET A 189 -5.41 16.77 4.81
N LEU A 190 -5.93 17.88 5.34
CA LEU A 190 -5.54 19.22 4.91
C LEU A 190 -4.13 19.63 5.34
N GLU A 191 -3.55 18.95 6.34
CA GLU A 191 -2.16 19.12 6.77
C GLU A 191 -1.18 18.27 5.94
N PHE A 192 -1.69 17.34 5.13
CA PHE A 192 -0.88 16.46 4.31
C PHE A 192 -0.07 17.26 3.27
N PRO A 193 1.19 16.87 2.95
CA PRO A 193 2.00 17.58 1.96
C PRO A 193 1.35 17.56 0.57
N ALA A 194 1.04 18.74 0.02
CA ALA A 194 0.37 18.86 -1.27
C ALA A 194 1.15 18.18 -2.39
N ARG A 195 2.48 18.35 -2.42
CA ARG A 195 3.36 17.72 -3.41
C ARG A 195 3.24 16.19 -3.42
N ALA A 196 3.17 15.57 -2.25
CA ALA A 196 3.06 14.12 -2.14
C ALA A 196 1.72 13.62 -2.68
N LEU A 197 0.62 14.32 -2.35
CA LEU A 197 -0.71 13.99 -2.87
C LEU A 197 -0.77 14.13 -4.39
N LEU A 198 -0.33 15.25 -4.95
CA LEU A 198 -0.37 15.48 -6.40
C LEU A 198 0.51 14.46 -7.13
N ALA A 199 1.71 14.17 -6.62
CA ALA A 199 2.61 13.17 -7.19
C ALA A 199 1.98 11.76 -7.17
N PHE A 200 1.29 11.42 -6.10
CA PHE A 200 0.57 10.15 -6.00
C PHE A 200 -0.57 10.07 -7.03
N PHE A 201 -1.39 11.12 -7.14
CA PHE A 201 -2.50 11.17 -8.09
C PHE A 201 -2.01 11.07 -9.54
N ASP A 202 -0.89 11.73 -9.86
CA ASP A 202 -0.27 11.65 -11.19
C ASP A 202 0.32 10.25 -11.44
N ASN A 203 1.10 9.71 -10.51
CA ASN A 203 1.72 8.41 -10.63
C ASN A 203 0.69 7.28 -10.79
N HIS A 204 -0.42 7.33 -10.07
CA HIS A 204 -1.50 6.33 -10.13
C HIS A 204 -2.56 6.66 -11.20
N ARG A 205 -2.29 7.67 -12.03
CA ARG A 205 -3.18 8.11 -13.12
C ARG A 205 -4.60 8.44 -12.69
N LEU A 206 -4.79 8.85 -11.43
CA LEU A 206 -6.11 9.23 -10.90
C LEU A 206 -6.63 10.53 -11.48
N ILE A 207 -5.76 11.33 -12.13
CA ILE A 207 -6.09 12.57 -12.84
C ILE A 207 -6.19 12.39 -14.36
N ASP A 208 -6.01 11.17 -14.86
CA ASP A 208 -6.12 10.85 -16.28
C ASP A 208 -7.57 10.68 -16.71
N ARG A 209 -7.82 10.90 -18.01
CA ARG A 209 -9.14 10.64 -18.60
C ARG A 209 -9.38 9.15 -18.81
N ASP A 210 -8.30 8.40 -19.08
CA ASP A 210 -8.31 6.95 -19.28
C ASP A 210 -7.59 6.30 -18.09
N PRO A 211 -8.32 5.88 -17.06
CA PRO A 211 -7.72 5.23 -15.90
C PRO A 211 -7.10 3.89 -16.32
N PRO A 212 -6.06 3.42 -15.63
CA PRO A 212 -5.48 2.10 -15.88
C PRO A 212 -6.50 1.00 -15.62
N LEU A 213 -6.35 -0.12 -16.30
CA LEU A 213 -7.11 -1.33 -15.99
C LEU A 213 -6.63 -1.89 -14.65
N TRP A 214 -7.52 -1.94 -13.70
CA TRP A 214 -7.26 -2.51 -12.39
C TRP A 214 -7.50 -4.01 -12.40
N ARG A 215 -6.72 -4.73 -11.61
CA ARG A 215 -6.79 -6.18 -11.44
C ARG A 215 -6.78 -6.53 -9.95
N THR A 216 -7.32 -7.69 -9.65
CA THR A 216 -7.25 -8.30 -8.33
C THR A 216 -6.80 -9.75 -8.43
N VAL A 217 -6.37 -10.34 -7.32
CA VAL A 217 -5.98 -11.75 -7.27
C VAL A 217 -7.22 -12.61 -7.07
N SER A 218 -7.45 -13.55 -7.98
CA SER A 218 -8.56 -14.51 -7.83
C SER A 218 -8.30 -15.44 -6.64
N GLY A 219 -9.23 -15.45 -5.68
CA GLY A 219 -9.08 -16.18 -4.42
C GLY A 219 -8.37 -15.40 -3.30
N GLY A 220 -8.06 -14.12 -3.54
CA GLY A 220 -7.46 -13.20 -2.57
C GLY A 220 -5.94 -13.26 -2.52
N SER A 221 -5.36 -12.29 -1.83
CA SER A 221 -3.91 -12.10 -1.71
C SER A 221 -3.20 -13.29 -1.04
N ARG A 222 -3.88 -14.06 -0.21
CA ARG A 222 -3.35 -15.30 0.37
C ARG A 222 -2.81 -16.29 -0.68
N VAL A 223 -3.27 -16.22 -1.93
CA VAL A 223 -2.82 -17.14 -3.00
C VAL A 223 -1.34 -16.96 -3.28
N TYR A 224 -0.87 -15.74 -3.53
CA TYR A 224 0.55 -15.51 -3.75
C TYR A 224 1.37 -15.61 -2.47
N VAL A 225 0.83 -15.19 -1.32
CA VAL A 225 1.49 -15.38 -0.02
C VAL A 225 1.81 -16.84 0.21
N ASN A 226 0.83 -17.74 0.07
CA ASN A 226 1.04 -19.17 0.25
C ASN A 226 2.03 -19.75 -0.76
N ARG A 227 2.03 -19.32 -2.01
CA ARG A 227 2.99 -19.77 -3.02
C ARG A 227 4.42 -19.37 -2.68
N MET A 228 4.62 -18.15 -2.18
CA MET A 228 5.92 -17.70 -1.70
C MET A 228 6.36 -18.47 -0.44
N LEU A 229 5.47 -18.58 0.56
CA LEU A 229 5.75 -19.30 1.80
C LEU A 229 6.08 -20.77 1.57
N ASN A 230 5.41 -21.44 0.62
CA ASN A 230 5.70 -22.82 0.26
C ASN A 230 7.15 -23.04 -0.19
N LYS A 231 7.78 -22.07 -0.86
CA LYS A 231 9.20 -22.12 -1.18
C LYS A 231 10.06 -21.82 0.06
N ILE A 232 9.71 -20.75 0.78
CA ILE A 232 10.47 -20.29 1.94
C ILE A 232 10.58 -21.40 3.01
N VAL A 233 9.47 -22.09 3.35
CA VAL A 233 9.50 -23.16 4.36
C VAL A 233 10.24 -24.43 3.90
N ARG A 234 10.38 -24.64 2.60
CA ARG A 234 11.16 -25.78 2.05
C ARG A 234 12.65 -25.51 2.02
N GLN A 235 13.08 -24.27 1.87
CA GLN A 235 14.48 -23.89 1.65
C GLN A 235 15.07 -23.05 2.79
N GLY A 236 14.24 -22.52 3.67
CA GLY A 236 14.58 -21.68 4.80
C GLY A 236 13.73 -22.01 6.02
N THR A 237 13.56 -21.04 6.89
CA THR A 237 12.79 -21.18 8.13
C THR A 237 11.80 -20.03 8.27
N LEU A 238 10.53 -20.34 8.57
CA LEU A 238 9.51 -19.36 8.94
C LEU A 238 9.22 -19.48 10.45
N ARG A 239 9.27 -18.36 11.16
CA ARG A 239 8.93 -18.25 12.58
C ARG A 239 7.78 -17.27 12.74
N VAL A 240 6.57 -17.77 12.85
CA VAL A 240 5.36 -16.98 13.17
C VAL A 240 5.20 -16.84 14.67
N ALA A 241 4.34 -15.92 15.13
CA ALA A 241 4.15 -15.58 16.53
C ALA A 241 5.49 -15.36 17.29
N THR A 242 6.48 -14.82 16.58
CA THR A 242 7.85 -14.65 17.07
C THR A 242 8.28 -13.18 16.86
N PRO A 243 7.74 -12.25 17.62
CA PRO A 243 8.09 -10.83 17.49
C PRO A 243 9.56 -10.61 17.86
N VAL A 244 10.30 -9.98 16.96
CA VAL A 244 11.65 -9.49 17.23
C VAL A 244 11.53 -8.20 18.03
N VAL A 245 12.32 -8.08 19.09
CA VAL A 245 12.28 -6.92 20.00
C VAL A 245 13.57 -6.10 19.97
N ARG A 246 14.68 -6.68 19.49
CA ARG A 246 15.96 -5.98 19.41
C ARG A 246 16.89 -6.59 18.36
N ILE A 247 17.69 -5.72 17.75
CA ILE A 247 18.76 -6.08 16.80
C ILE A 247 20.05 -5.41 17.26
N GLU A 248 21.06 -6.24 17.55
CA GLU A 248 22.36 -5.80 18.05
C GLU A 248 23.42 -6.04 16.99
N ARG A 249 24.11 -4.98 16.58
CA ARG A 249 25.23 -5.07 15.62
C ARG A 249 26.54 -5.35 16.37
N GLY A 250 27.22 -6.41 15.99
CA GLY A 250 28.48 -6.83 16.58
C GLY A 250 29.59 -7.00 15.54
N SER A 251 30.81 -7.23 16.01
CA SER A 251 31.99 -7.48 15.15
C SER A 251 31.92 -8.79 14.36
N HIS A 252 31.08 -9.73 14.78
CA HIS A 252 30.97 -11.07 14.19
C HIS A 252 29.60 -11.34 13.57
N GLY A 253 28.81 -10.30 13.31
CA GLY A 253 27.47 -10.40 12.73
C GLY A 253 26.44 -9.60 13.48
N VAL A 254 25.17 -9.91 13.23
CA VAL A 254 24.02 -9.23 13.80
C VAL A 254 23.24 -10.21 14.65
N THR A 255 23.00 -9.86 15.93
CA THR A 255 22.17 -10.67 16.83
C THR A 255 20.73 -10.18 16.78
N VAL A 256 19.81 -11.08 16.46
CA VAL A 256 18.37 -10.88 16.53
C VAL A 256 17.85 -11.44 17.86
N VAL A 257 17.12 -10.64 18.63
CA VAL A 257 16.53 -11.04 19.91
C VAL A 257 15.02 -11.02 19.76
N ASP A 258 14.35 -12.14 20.05
CA ASP A 258 12.90 -12.24 20.07
C ASP A 258 12.30 -11.92 21.46
N ALA A 259 10.97 -11.80 21.51
CA ALA A 259 10.25 -11.48 22.74
C ALA A 259 10.34 -12.58 23.82
N SER A 260 10.71 -13.80 23.45
CA SER A 260 10.96 -14.91 24.37
C SER A 260 12.39 -14.91 24.96
N GLY A 261 13.23 -13.98 24.51
CA GLY A 261 14.61 -13.83 24.91
C GLY A 261 15.59 -14.74 24.15
N ASN A 262 15.14 -15.44 23.11
CA ASN A 262 16.03 -16.19 22.23
C ASN A 262 16.92 -15.23 21.45
N ARG A 263 18.17 -15.63 21.24
CA ARG A 263 19.21 -14.84 20.59
C ARG A 263 19.83 -15.67 19.47
N ASP A 264 19.64 -15.21 18.24
CA ASP A 264 20.21 -15.83 17.05
C ASP A 264 21.17 -14.87 16.34
N VAL A 265 22.30 -15.40 15.89
CA VAL A 265 23.34 -14.62 15.18
C VAL A 265 23.22 -14.87 13.68
N PHE A 266 23.26 -13.79 12.91
CA PHE A 266 23.17 -13.76 11.46
C PHE A 266 24.33 -12.98 10.87
N ASP A 267 24.67 -13.25 9.61
CA ASP A 267 25.61 -12.44 8.85
C ASP A 267 25.00 -11.09 8.47
N ASP A 268 23.72 -11.12 8.05
CA ASP A 268 22.96 -9.95 7.60
C ASP A 268 21.51 -9.99 8.08
N VAL A 269 20.88 -8.81 8.18
CA VAL A 269 19.46 -8.66 8.55
C VAL A 269 18.76 -7.75 7.54
N VAL A 270 17.61 -8.18 7.05
CA VAL A 270 16.69 -7.40 6.24
C VAL A 270 15.51 -6.94 7.11
N LEU A 271 15.39 -5.64 7.31
CA LEU A 271 14.24 -5.04 8.01
C LEU A 271 13.12 -4.80 7.01
N ALA A 272 12.06 -5.59 7.10
CA ALA A 272 10.88 -5.54 6.23
C ALA A 272 9.59 -5.21 6.98
N CYS A 273 9.73 -4.55 8.13
CA CYS A 273 8.67 -3.94 8.93
C CYS A 273 8.55 -2.43 8.64
N HIS A 274 7.63 -1.73 9.30
CA HIS A 274 7.49 -0.29 9.15
C HIS A 274 8.74 0.43 9.65
N SER A 275 9.05 1.61 9.09
CA SER A 275 10.29 2.33 9.35
C SER A 275 10.47 2.77 10.82
N ASP A 276 9.39 3.13 11.49
CA ASP A 276 9.36 3.45 12.92
C ASP A 276 9.61 2.22 13.78
N GLN A 277 9.02 1.07 13.42
CA GLN A 277 9.29 -0.22 14.07
C GLN A 277 10.75 -0.63 13.84
N ALA A 278 11.24 -0.53 12.59
CA ALA A 278 12.61 -0.83 12.27
C ALA A 278 13.59 0.00 13.09
N LEU A 279 13.31 1.30 13.24
CA LEU A 279 14.14 2.20 14.06
C LEU A 279 14.14 1.79 15.54
N ALA A 280 12.97 1.40 16.07
CA ALA A 280 12.83 0.97 17.46
C ALA A 280 13.55 -0.35 17.78
N LEU A 281 13.79 -1.20 16.77
CA LEU A 281 14.53 -2.46 16.94
C LEU A 281 16.05 -2.27 17.04
N LEU A 282 16.58 -1.14 16.57
CA LEU A 282 18.03 -0.90 16.51
C LEU A 282 18.52 -0.31 17.83
N ASP A 283 19.57 -0.89 18.42
CA ASP A 283 20.21 -0.35 19.64
C ASP A 283 20.84 1.03 19.42
N THR A 284 21.32 1.28 18.21
CA THR A 284 21.89 2.57 17.77
C THR A 284 21.41 2.82 16.34
N PRO A 285 20.53 3.79 16.11
CA PRO A 285 20.03 4.14 14.79
C PRO A 285 21.08 4.74 13.86
#